data_39c5e44ac4ff90a3d01be63c7ee22e49
#
_entry.id   39c5e44ac4ff90a3d01be63c7ee22e49
#
_cell.length_a   1.000
_cell.length_b   1.000
_cell.length_c   1.000
_cell.angle_alpha   90.00
_cell.angle_beta   90.00
_cell.angle_gamma   90.00
#
_symmetry.space_group_name_H-M   'P 1'
#
loop_
_entity.id
_entity.type
_entity.pdbx_description
1 polymer ?
#
loop_
_entity_poly.entity_id
_entity_poly.type
_entity_poly.pdbx_seq_one_letter_code
_entity_poly.pdbx_strand_id
1 'polypeptide(L)'
;MLKAFDSKADVQAAPLPPAKAGNKKAQRNEPQFNPRTECYRILGVDLTSVPGFASPTVLVLLCELGPEFAEKFATAKHFGSWLGLCPDNRITGGKVYSVKTRDVKSRVAEALRLGAQSLCQAKNYFGDLYRRWKARLGSPKAITAMAHKLARVLWHLLEYKQPFNPEVFAKEEAKLQRKKLQRLHTMAESLNYRIIPIQ
;
A
#
# COMPACT_ATOMS: atom_id res chain seq x y z
N MET A 1 -19.90 -0.77 17.33
CA MET A 1 -18.96 -1.74 16.70
C MET A 1 -17.60 -1.79 17.38
N LEU A 2 -16.91 -0.68 17.62
CA LEU A 2 -15.59 -0.70 18.27
C LEU A 2 -15.58 -1.32 19.68
N LYS A 3 -16.65 -1.13 20.48
CA LYS A 3 -16.82 -1.73 21.82
C LYS A 3 -16.90 -3.26 21.83
N ALA A 4 -17.27 -3.91 20.72
CA ALA A 4 -17.34 -5.37 20.64
C ALA A 4 -15.96 -6.06 20.62
N PHE A 5 -14.89 -5.29 20.44
CA PHE A 5 -13.52 -5.80 20.44
C PHE A 5 -12.80 -5.67 21.79
N ASP A 6 -13.46 -5.07 22.79
CA ASP A 6 -12.84 -4.83 24.11
C ASP A 6 -12.58 -6.11 24.93
N SER A 7 -13.22 -7.23 24.59
CA SER A 7 -13.15 -8.45 25.41
C SER A 7 -11.97 -9.41 25.11
N LYS A 8 -11.15 -9.12 24.09
CA LYS A 8 -10.04 -10.01 23.68
C LYS A 8 -8.66 -9.36 23.59
N ALA A 9 -8.49 -8.11 23.98
CA ALA A 9 -7.27 -7.38 23.71
C ALA A 9 -6.68 -6.62 24.92
N ASP A 10 -6.44 -7.31 26.02
CA ASP A 10 -5.32 -6.98 26.87
C ASP A 10 -4.01 -7.55 26.24
N VAL A 11 -3.81 -7.25 24.98
CA VAL A 11 -2.48 -7.35 24.41
C VAL A 11 -1.70 -6.22 25.05
N GLN A 12 -0.72 -6.55 25.90
CA GLN A 12 0.32 -5.64 26.37
C GLN A 12 1.00 -5.06 25.13
N ALA A 13 0.38 -4.05 24.56
CA ALA A 13 0.83 -3.44 23.34
C ALA A 13 2.09 -2.66 23.70
N ALA A 14 3.18 -2.95 22.99
CA ALA A 14 4.35 -2.10 22.98
C ALA A 14 3.91 -0.63 22.79
N PRO A 15 4.60 0.34 23.40
CA PRO A 15 4.20 1.74 23.32
C PRO A 15 4.02 2.16 21.85
N LEU A 16 2.93 2.86 21.58
CA LEU A 16 2.60 3.34 20.23
C LEU A 16 3.78 4.13 19.66
N PRO A 17 4.37 3.75 18.51
CA PRO A 17 5.50 4.46 17.95
C PRO A 17 5.15 5.93 17.66
N PRO A 18 6.12 6.86 17.68
CA PRO A 18 5.86 8.27 17.45
C PRO A 18 5.16 8.51 16.11
N ALA A 19 4.19 9.42 16.09
CA ALA A 19 3.49 9.79 14.86
C ALA A 19 4.45 10.44 13.87
N LYS A 20 4.33 10.11 12.58
CA LYS A 20 5.05 10.86 11.55
C LYS A 20 4.67 12.33 11.62
N ALA A 21 5.67 13.22 11.54
CA ALA A 21 5.41 14.64 11.36
C ALA A 21 4.62 14.83 10.06
N GLY A 22 3.38 15.27 10.16
CA GLY A 22 2.48 15.50 9.03
C GLY A 22 1.75 16.82 9.20
N ASN A 23 1.13 17.29 8.14
CA ASN A 23 0.31 18.49 8.17
C ASN A 23 -0.81 18.34 9.20
N LYS A 24 -0.81 19.20 10.23
CA LYS A 24 -1.76 19.18 11.33
C LYS A 24 -3.18 19.71 10.98
N LYS A 25 -3.45 19.96 9.70
CA LYS A 25 -4.81 20.38 9.29
C LYS A 25 -5.75 19.17 9.34
N ALA A 26 -6.75 19.25 10.21
CA ALA A 26 -7.82 18.27 10.26
C ALA A 26 -8.47 18.12 8.88
N GLN A 27 -8.61 16.90 8.41
CA GLN A 27 -9.29 16.63 7.14
C GLN A 27 -10.80 16.66 7.36
N ARG A 28 -11.55 17.15 6.37
CA ARG A 28 -13.02 17.31 6.45
C ARG A 28 -13.78 16.05 6.90
N ASN A 29 -13.23 14.86 6.58
CA ASN A 29 -13.80 13.56 6.90
C ASN A 29 -13.03 12.82 7.99
N GLU A 30 -12.25 13.54 8.80
CA GLU A 30 -11.51 12.94 9.89
C GLU A 30 -12.45 12.62 11.04
N PRO A 31 -12.36 11.39 11.61
CA PRO A 31 -13.20 11.02 12.74
C PRO A 31 -12.83 11.85 13.98
N GLN A 32 -13.82 12.05 14.90
CA GLN A 32 -13.62 12.80 16.14
C GLN A 32 -12.73 12.10 17.17
N PHE A 33 -12.38 10.84 16.93
CA PHE A 33 -11.45 10.06 17.75
C PHE A 33 -10.14 9.80 16.99
N ASN A 34 -9.08 9.44 17.69
CA ASN A 34 -7.80 9.12 17.06
C ASN A 34 -7.82 7.69 16.45
N PRO A 35 -8.00 7.55 15.12
CA PRO A 35 -8.09 6.25 14.48
C PRO A 35 -6.79 5.45 14.56
N ARG A 36 -5.65 6.12 14.74
CA ARG A 36 -4.35 5.50 14.88
C ARG A 36 -4.26 4.69 16.18
N THR A 37 -4.66 5.30 17.30
CA THR A 37 -4.63 4.64 18.61
C THR A 37 -5.56 3.43 18.62
N GLU A 38 -6.78 3.56 18.11
CA GLU A 38 -7.75 2.46 18.05
C GLU A 38 -7.28 1.34 17.10
N CYS A 39 -6.69 1.70 15.96
CA CYS A 39 -6.12 0.72 15.04
C CYS A 39 -4.99 -0.07 15.71
N TYR A 40 -4.09 0.61 16.41
CA TYR A 40 -2.98 -0.02 17.11
C TYR A 40 -3.48 -0.92 18.27
N ARG A 41 -4.47 -0.45 19.05
CA ARG A 41 -5.09 -1.22 20.13
C ARG A 41 -5.71 -2.52 19.62
N ILE A 42 -6.41 -2.49 18.49
CA ILE A 42 -7.17 -3.64 17.98
C ILE A 42 -6.29 -4.58 17.14
N LEU A 43 -5.45 -4.04 16.26
CA LEU A 43 -4.66 -4.82 15.32
C LEU A 43 -3.22 -5.07 15.77
N GLY A 44 -2.74 -4.37 16.82
CA GLY A 44 -1.35 -4.42 17.28
C GLY A 44 -0.35 -3.76 16.33
N VAL A 45 -0.82 -3.03 15.31
CA VAL A 45 0.02 -2.40 14.28
C VAL A 45 -0.53 -1.03 13.89
N ASP A 46 0.36 -0.05 13.72
CA ASP A 46 0.02 1.26 13.19
C ASP A 46 -0.02 1.25 11.66
N LEU A 47 -1.21 1.07 11.10
CA LEU A 47 -1.42 1.10 9.66
C LEU A 47 -1.32 2.51 9.05
N THR A 48 -1.45 3.57 9.84
CA THR A 48 -1.32 4.96 9.34
C THR A 48 0.10 5.30 8.92
N SER A 49 1.09 4.49 9.37
CA SER A 49 2.48 4.61 8.97
C SER A 49 2.72 4.20 7.50
N VAL A 50 1.81 3.44 6.91
CA VAL A 50 1.95 2.97 5.52
C VAL A 50 1.59 4.11 4.55
N PRO A 51 2.45 4.42 3.58
CA PRO A 51 2.12 5.40 2.55
C PRO A 51 0.87 5.00 1.77
N GLY A 52 -0.07 5.94 1.62
CA GLY A 52 -1.35 5.71 0.96
C GLY A 52 -2.48 5.27 1.89
N PHE A 53 -2.21 5.00 3.17
CA PHE A 53 -3.24 4.68 4.15
C PHE A 53 -3.59 5.92 4.96
N ALA A 54 -4.62 6.64 4.53
CA ALA A 54 -5.22 7.74 5.28
C ALA A 54 -6.18 7.19 6.36
N SER A 55 -6.53 8.02 7.35
CA SER A 55 -7.45 7.64 8.44
C SER A 55 -8.73 6.94 7.98
N PRO A 56 -9.45 7.42 6.95
CA PRO A 56 -10.65 6.72 6.46
C PRO A 56 -10.34 5.32 5.90
N THR A 57 -9.23 5.19 5.17
CA THR A 57 -8.78 3.88 4.65
C THR A 57 -8.51 2.91 5.79
N VAL A 58 -7.77 3.36 6.81
CA VAL A 58 -7.45 2.53 7.98
C VAL A 58 -8.70 2.07 8.71
N LEU A 59 -9.70 2.94 8.86
CA LEU A 59 -10.98 2.57 9.47
C LEU A 59 -11.74 1.50 8.68
N VAL A 60 -11.79 1.63 7.35
CA VAL A 60 -12.39 0.59 6.49
C VAL A 60 -11.66 -0.73 6.68
N LEU A 61 -10.31 -0.72 6.66
CA LEU A 61 -9.51 -1.92 6.86
C LEU A 61 -9.77 -2.56 8.23
N LEU A 62 -9.85 -1.75 9.29
CA LEU A 62 -10.14 -2.20 10.63
C LEU A 62 -11.52 -2.88 10.75
N CYS A 63 -12.55 -2.24 10.17
CA CYS A 63 -13.91 -2.75 10.25
C CYS A 63 -14.14 -4.03 9.46
N GLU A 64 -13.48 -4.16 8.31
CA GLU A 64 -13.73 -5.30 7.39
C GLU A 64 -12.82 -6.52 7.70
N LEU A 65 -11.59 -6.28 8.16
CA LEU A 65 -10.63 -7.37 8.38
C LEU A 65 -10.74 -7.95 9.79
N GLY A 66 -10.88 -7.08 10.80
CA GLY A 66 -10.97 -7.49 12.21
C GLY A 66 -9.66 -8.08 12.76
N PRO A 67 -9.65 -8.48 14.06
CA PRO A 67 -8.47 -9.01 14.73
C PRO A 67 -8.10 -10.44 14.29
N GLU A 68 -9.06 -11.21 13.79
CA GLU A 68 -8.89 -12.62 13.36
C GLU A 68 -8.35 -12.74 11.92
N PHE A 69 -7.73 -11.67 11.41
CA PHE A 69 -7.24 -11.62 10.02
C PHE A 69 -6.25 -12.74 9.69
N ALA A 70 -5.29 -12.99 10.57
CA ALA A 70 -4.24 -13.99 10.37
C ALA A 70 -4.81 -15.42 10.21
N GLU A 71 -5.86 -15.75 10.96
CA GLU A 71 -6.53 -17.05 10.89
C GLU A 71 -7.26 -17.25 9.54
N LYS A 72 -7.76 -16.16 8.94
CA LYS A 72 -8.53 -16.20 7.69
C LYS A 72 -7.64 -16.28 6.44
N PHE A 73 -6.42 -15.76 6.49
CA PHE A 73 -5.57 -15.62 5.31
C PHE A 73 -4.14 -16.11 5.56
N ALA A 74 -3.94 -17.41 5.41
CA ALA A 74 -2.64 -18.07 5.60
C ALA A 74 -1.49 -17.52 4.72
N THR A 75 -1.80 -16.86 3.61
CA THR A 75 -0.77 -16.25 2.72
C THR A 75 -1.22 -14.94 2.10
N ALA A 76 -0.25 -14.06 1.81
CA ALA A 76 -0.49 -12.83 1.08
C ALA A 76 -1.11 -13.06 -0.32
N LYS A 77 -0.87 -14.24 -0.93
CA LYS A 77 -1.48 -14.63 -2.22
C LYS A 77 -2.97 -14.90 -2.06
N HIS A 78 -3.37 -15.64 -1.01
CA HIS A 78 -4.79 -15.90 -0.71
C HIS A 78 -5.53 -14.59 -0.47
N PHE A 79 -4.95 -13.69 0.33
CA PHE A 79 -5.53 -12.38 0.59
C PHE A 79 -5.70 -11.54 -0.68
N GLY A 80 -4.65 -11.43 -1.50
CA GLY A 80 -4.72 -10.71 -2.78
C GLY A 80 -5.74 -11.31 -3.77
N SER A 81 -5.86 -12.64 -3.77
CA SER A 81 -6.84 -13.35 -4.59
C SER A 81 -8.27 -13.12 -4.10
N TRP A 82 -8.50 -13.16 -2.79
CA TRP A 82 -9.80 -12.87 -2.16
C TRP A 82 -10.27 -11.44 -2.49
N LEU A 83 -9.35 -10.48 -2.50
CA LEU A 83 -9.62 -9.08 -2.88
C LEU A 83 -9.91 -8.88 -4.39
N GLY A 84 -9.70 -9.90 -5.22
CA GLY A 84 -9.80 -9.74 -6.68
C GLY A 84 -8.76 -8.81 -7.28
N LEU A 85 -7.58 -8.67 -6.63
CA LEU A 85 -6.49 -7.82 -7.10
C LEU A 85 -5.45 -8.59 -7.91
N CYS A 86 -5.53 -9.92 -7.94
CA CYS A 86 -4.68 -10.77 -8.77
C CYS A 86 -5.21 -10.86 -10.20
N PRO A 87 -4.33 -10.91 -11.21
CA PRO A 87 -4.76 -11.17 -12.58
C PRO A 87 -5.35 -12.58 -12.71
N ASP A 88 -6.49 -12.67 -13.37
CA ASP A 88 -7.15 -13.93 -13.74
C ASP A 88 -6.80 -14.24 -15.20
N ASN A 89 -5.64 -14.87 -15.38
CA ASN A 89 -5.12 -15.17 -16.71
C ASN A 89 -5.93 -16.31 -17.35
N ARG A 90 -6.69 -15.97 -18.38
CA ARG A 90 -7.38 -16.96 -19.22
C ARG A 90 -6.51 -17.32 -20.41
N ILE A 91 -6.11 -18.60 -20.47
CA ILE A 91 -5.22 -19.12 -21.50
C ILE A 91 -6.01 -20.13 -22.35
N THR A 92 -5.99 -19.95 -23.67
CA THR A 92 -6.60 -20.88 -24.62
C THR A 92 -5.59 -21.16 -25.73
N GLY A 93 -5.31 -22.44 -26.00
CA GLY A 93 -4.34 -22.85 -27.03
C GLY A 93 -2.93 -22.28 -26.81
N GLY A 94 -2.48 -22.15 -25.56
CA GLY A 94 -1.17 -21.59 -25.22
C GLY A 94 -1.08 -20.06 -25.32
N LYS A 95 -2.15 -19.38 -25.76
CA LYS A 95 -2.20 -17.90 -25.86
C LYS A 95 -3.02 -17.30 -24.72
N VAL A 96 -2.51 -16.22 -24.14
CA VAL A 96 -3.23 -15.47 -23.10
C VAL A 96 -4.36 -14.67 -23.76
N TYR A 97 -5.60 -15.09 -23.51
CA TYR A 97 -6.80 -14.43 -24.01
C TYR A 97 -7.20 -13.21 -23.19
N SER A 98 -7.08 -13.29 -21.86
CA SER A 98 -7.41 -12.20 -20.94
C SER A 98 -6.50 -12.20 -19.73
N VAL A 99 -6.11 -11.00 -19.28
CA VAL A 99 -5.36 -10.73 -18.05
C VAL A 99 -6.18 -9.88 -17.06
N LYS A 100 -7.50 -9.84 -17.26
CA LYS A 100 -8.41 -9.06 -16.42
C LYS A 100 -8.45 -9.65 -15.01
N THR A 101 -8.49 -8.81 -13.99
CA THR A 101 -8.75 -9.24 -12.62
C THR A 101 -10.20 -9.68 -12.45
N ARG A 102 -10.48 -10.55 -11.47
CA ARG A 102 -11.85 -10.94 -11.15
C ARG A 102 -12.64 -9.73 -10.66
N ASP A 103 -13.91 -9.67 -11.00
CA ASP A 103 -14.82 -8.65 -10.49
C ASP A 103 -15.32 -9.08 -9.12
N VAL A 104 -14.76 -8.45 -8.08
CA VAL A 104 -15.09 -8.73 -6.67
C VAL A 104 -15.53 -7.43 -6.03
N LYS A 105 -16.74 -7.43 -5.47
CA LYS A 105 -17.26 -6.31 -4.66
C LYS A 105 -16.65 -6.40 -3.25
N SER A 106 -15.58 -5.65 -3.00
CA SER A 106 -14.88 -5.62 -1.71
C SER A 106 -14.52 -4.20 -1.34
N ARG A 107 -15.03 -3.73 -0.19
CA ARG A 107 -14.69 -2.40 0.37
C ARG A 107 -13.20 -2.27 0.67
N VAL A 108 -12.56 -3.36 1.11
CA VAL A 108 -11.12 -3.41 1.33
C VAL A 108 -10.37 -3.16 0.03
N ALA A 109 -10.76 -3.83 -1.06
CA ALA A 109 -10.13 -3.63 -2.37
C ALA A 109 -10.33 -2.20 -2.89
N GLU A 110 -11.50 -1.59 -2.67
CA GLU A 110 -11.75 -0.20 -3.02
C GLU A 110 -10.89 0.75 -2.20
N ALA A 111 -10.82 0.57 -0.88
CA ALA A 111 -9.97 1.37 0.00
C ALA A 111 -8.49 1.28 -0.39
N LEU A 112 -8.01 0.10 -0.75
CA LEU A 112 -6.64 -0.09 -1.25
C LEU A 112 -6.41 0.56 -2.62
N ARG A 113 -7.40 0.58 -3.52
CA ARG A 113 -7.31 1.30 -4.80
C ARG A 113 -7.27 2.81 -4.60
N LEU A 114 -8.08 3.35 -3.67
CA LEU A 114 -8.03 4.77 -3.30
C LEU A 114 -6.68 5.13 -2.68
N GLY A 115 -6.16 4.30 -1.77
CA GLY A 115 -4.81 4.44 -1.22
C GLY A 115 -3.73 4.39 -2.30
N ALA A 116 -3.85 3.50 -3.27
CA ALA A 116 -2.94 3.41 -4.41
C ALA A 116 -2.98 4.68 -5.29
N GLN A 117 -4.16 5.23 -5.52
CA GLN A 117 -4.35 6.44 -6.31
C GLN A 117 -3.72 7.68 -5.63
N SER A 118 -3.82 7.78 -4.30
CA SER A 118 -3.22 8.88 -3.53
C SER A 118 -1.69 8.91 -3.63
N LEU A 119 -1.05 7.78 -3.92
CA LEU A 119 0.40 7.69 -4.10
C LEU A 119 0.91 8.35 -5.38
N CYS A 120 0.04 8.78 -6.29
CA CYS A 120 0.44 9.40 -7.55
C CYS A 120 1.40 10.59 -7.36
N GLN A 121 1.16 11.39 -6.32
CA GLN A 121 1.96 12.58 -5.99
C GLN A 121 2.95 12.36 -4.84
N ALA A 122 2.97 11.18 -4.24
CA ALA A 122 3.85 10.91 -3.11
C ALA A 122 5.32 10.88 -3.53
N LYS A 123 6.17 11.57 -2.74
CA LYS A 123 7.62 11.61 -2.94
C LYS A 123 8.29 10.50 -2.12
N ASN A 124 7.98 9.23 -2.44
CA ASN A 124 8.54 8.06 -1.79
C ASN A 124 8.62 6.89 -2.78
N TYR A 125 9.19 5.77 -2.35
CA TYR A 125 9.33 4.55 -3.16
C TYR A 125 8.02 4.13 -3.84
N PHE A 126 6.89 4.11 -3.12
CA PHE A 126 5.61 3.69 -3.69
C PHE A 126 5.09 4.66 -4.75
N GLY A 127 5.29 5.96 -4.55
CA GLY A 127 4.93 6.99 -5.52
C GLY A 127 5.75 6.87 -6.81
N ASP A 128 7.07 6.66 -6.70
CA ASP A 128 7.94 6.44 -7.86
C ASP A 128 7.58 5.16 -8.60
N LEU A 129 7.30 4.08 -7.87
CA LEU A 129 6.87 2.82 -8.44
C LEU A 129 5.52 2.96 -9.16
N TYR A 130 4.55 3.66 -8.56
CA TYR A 130 3.24 3.92 -9.15
C TYR A 130 3.36 4.72 -10.46
N ARG A 131 4.11 5.83 -10.47
CA ARG A 131 4.32 6.66 -11.67
C ARG A 131 4.96 5.85 -12.81
N ARG A 132 5.92 4.99 -12.47
CA ARG A 132 6.55 4.07 -13.44
C ARG A 132 5.54 3.06 -14.02
N TRP A 133 4.70 2.46 -13.18
CA TRP A 133 3.67 1.54 -13.64
C TRP A 133 2.59 2.24 -14.46
N LYS A 134 2.20 3.45 -14.04
CA LYS A 134 1.24 4.28 -14.79
C LYS A 134 1.72 4.60 -16.20
N ALA A 135 3.00 4.96 -16.36
CA ALA A 135 3.59 5.24 -17.66
C ALA A 135 3.61 4.01 -18.60
N ARG A 136 3.74 2.79 -18.02
CA ARG A 136 3.83 1.55 -18.83
C ARG A 136 2.48 0.87 -19.06
N LEU A 137 1.61 0.85 -18.06
CA LEU A 137 0.39 0.03 -18.03
C LEU A 137 -0.89 0.85 -18.23
N GLY A 138 -0.79 2.17 -18.12
CA GLY A 138 -1.93 3.06 -17.99
C GLY A 138 -2.46 3.13 -16.56
N SER A 139 -3.30 4.15 -16.28
CA SER A 139 -3.75 4.46 -14.92
C SER A 139 -4.55 3.32 -14.26
N PRO A 140 -5.58 2.72 -14.89
CA PRO A 140 -6.41 1.70 -14.22
C PRO A 140 -5.63 0.46 -13.80
N LYS A 141 -4.74 -0.04 -14.68
CA LYS A 141 -3.90 -1.21 -14.39
C LYS A 141 -2.85 -0.90 -13.33
N ALA A 142 -2.28 0.32 -13.35
CA ALA A 142 -1.30 0.75 -12.36
C ALA A 142 -1.92 0.87 -10.96
N ILE A 143 -3.16 1.40 -10.85
CA ILE A 143 -3.91 1.47 -9.59
C ILE A 143 -4.10 0.05 -9.03
N THR A 144 -4.57 -0.89 -9.84
CA THR A 144 -4.81 -2.26 -9.41
C THR A 144 -3.51 -2.96 -8.98
N ALA A 145 -2.43 -2.81 -9.74
CA ALA A 145 -1.13 -3.37 -9.41
C ALA A 145 -0.56 -2.78 -8.09
N MET A 146 -0.73 -1.48 -7.88
CA MET A 146 -0.30 -0.83 -6.64
C MET A 146 -1.20 -1.24 -5.46
N ALA A 147 -2.51 -1.33 -5.63
CA ALA A 147 -3.42 -1.86 -4.62
C ALA A 147 -3.04 -3.29 -4.20
N HIS A 148 -2.66 -4.14 -5.15
CA HIS A 148 -2.13 -5.48 -4.85
C HIS A 148 -0.80 -5.43 -4.06
N LYS A 149 0.12 -4.52 -4.39
CA LYS A 149 1.36 -4.31 -3.61
C LYS A 149 1.04 -3.86 -2.19
N LEU A 150 0.11 -2.91 -2.01
CA LEU A 150 -0.36 -2.45 -0.70
C LEU A 150 -1.05 -3.57 0.09
N ALA A 151 -1.86 -4.41 -0.55
CA ALA A 151 -2.47 -5.58 0.08
C ALA A 151 -1.42 -6.55 0.65
N ARG A 152 -0.34 -6.79 -0.09
CA ARG A 152 0.77 -7.64 0.40
C ARG A 152 1.48 -7.01 1.59
N VAL A 153 1.72 -5.70 1.55
CA VAL A 153 2.31 -4.98 2.71
C VAL A 153 1.40 -5.09 3.91
N LEU A 154 0.10 -4.82 3.73
CA LEU A 154 -0.91 -4.93 4.78
C LEU A 154 -0.93 -6.34 5.41
N TRP A 155 -0.93 -7.38 4.56
CA TRP A 155 -0.91 -8.75 5.04
C TRP A 155 0.32 -9.03 5.92
N HIS A 156 1.53 -8.63 5.48
CA HIS A 156 2.75 -8.81 6.27
C HIS A 156 2.71 -8.08 7.61
N LEU A 157 2.19 -6.85 7.63
CA LEU A 157 2.10 -6.09 8.88
C LEU A 157 1.12 -6.73 9.88
N LEU A 158 -0.01 -7.23 9.40
CA LEU A 158 -1.04 -7.86 10.24
C LEU A 158 -0.63 -9.25 10.71
N GLU A 159 0.06 -10.02 9.88
CA GLU A 159 0.55 -11.37 10.21
C GLU A 159 1.68 -11.32 11.25
N TYR A 160 2.72 -10.53 10.97
CA TYR A 160 3.92 -10.50 11.82
C TYR A 160 3.86 -9.46 12.94
N LYS A 161 2.79 -8.66 13.03
CA LYS A 161 2.63 -7.59 14.03
C LYS A 161 3.84 -6.64 14.10
N GLN A 162 4.47 -6.38 12.97
CA GLN A 162 5.66 -5.53 12.88
C GLN A 162 5.29 -4.13 12.39
N PRO A 163 5.96 -3.07 12.86
CA PRO A 163 5.76 -1.72 12.34
C PRO A 163 6.23 -1.64 10.88
N PHE A 164 5.60 -0.75 10.12
CA PHE A 164 6.02 -0.51 8.74
C PHE A 164 7.45 0.06 8.70
N ASN A 165 8.37 -0.67 8.08
CA ASN A 165 9.75 -0.25 7.87
C ASN A 165 9.98 0.08 6.39
N PRO A 166 10.21 1.36 6.01
CA PRO A 166 10.51 1.75 4.64
C PRO A 166 11.87 1.22 4.15
N GLU A 167 12.82 0.92 5.04
CA GLU A 167 14.18 0.44 4.68
C GLU A 167 14.15 -0.90 3.95
N VAL A 168 13.12 -1.71 4.15
CA VAL A 168 12.90 -2.96 3.40
C VAL A 168 12.90 -2.72 1.89
N PHE A 169 12.48 -1.51 1.47
CA PHE A 169 12.42 -1.13 0.06
C PHE A 169 13.66 -0.36 -0.42
N ALA A 170 14.63 -0.06 0.46
CA ALA A 170 15.81 0.76 0.14
C ALA A 170 16.61 0.20 -1.05
N LYS A 171 16.79 -1.13 -1.12
CA LYS A 171 17.48 -1.78 -2.25
C LYS A 171 16.74 -1.59 -3.57
N GLU A 172 15.40 -1.71 -3.54
CA GLU A 172 14.56 -1.51 -4.73
C GLU A 172 14.53 -0.03 -5.12
N GLU A 173 14.50 0.86 -4.16
CA GLU A 173 14.55 2.31 -4.36
C GLU A 173 15.88 2.74 -4.98
N ALA A 174 17.01 2.30 -4.46
CA ALA A 174 18.35 2.55 -5.03
C ALA A 174 18.43 2.05 -6.48
N LYS A 175 17.89 0.86 -6.78
CA LYS A 175 17.80 0.33 -8.14
C LYS A 175 16.96 1.22 -9.06
N LEU A 176 15.84 1.75 -8.57
CA LEU A 176 14.99 2.66 -9.33
C LEU A 176 15.70 4.00 -9.61
N GLN A 177 16.37 4.56 -8.61
CA GLN A 177 17.13 5.82 -8.75
C GLN A 177 18.30 5.64 -9.75
N ARG A 178 19.04 4.54 -9.66
CA ARG A 178 20.09 4.23 -10.63
C ARG A 178 19.56 4.18 -12.07
N LYS A 179 18.42 3.50 -12.29
CA LYS A 179 17.81 3.45 -13.63
C LYS A 179 17.32 4.81 -14.11
N LYS A 180 16.84 5.66 -13.21
CA LYS A 180 16.42 7.03 -13.54
C LYS A 180 17.61 7.88 -13.97
N LEU A 181 18.71 7.82 -13.21
CA LEU A 181 19.96 8.49 -13.56
C LEU A 181 20.51 8.02 -14.92
N GLN A 182 20.57 6.72 -15.14
CA GLN A 182 21.03 6.16 -16.42
C GLN A 182 20.22 6.68 -17.61
N ARG A 183 18.90 6.74 -17.48
CA ARG A 183 18.04 7.31 -18.53
C ARG A 183 18.29 8.79 -18.77
N LEU A 184 18.53 9.57 -17.70
CA LEU A 184 18.88 10.97 -17.81
C LEU A 184 20.20 11.14 -18.56
N HIS A 185 21.22 10.35 -18.22
CA HIS A 185 22.50 10.38 -18.94
C HIS A 185 22.35 10.06 -20.42
N THR A 186 21.67 8.96 -20.77
CA THR A 186 21.43 8.59 -22.16
C THR A 186 20.66 9.68 -22.93
N MET A 187 19.66 10.30 -22.28
CA MET A 187 18.91 11.40 -22.91
C MET A 187 19.78 12.64 -23.09
N ALA A 188 20.59 13.01 -22.10
CA ALA A 188 21.49 14.14 -22.20
C ALA A 188 22.54 13.93 -23.30
N GLU A 189 23.15 12.75 -23.38
CA GLU A 189 24.09 12.36 -24.43
C GLU A 189 23.48 12.47 -25.83
N SER A 190 22.23 12.01 -26.00
CA SER A 190 21.52 12.11 -27.28
C SER A 190 21.27 13.54 -27.74
N LEU A 191 21.27 14.50 -26.79
CA LEU A 191 21.07 15.93 -27.04
C LEU A 191 22.39 16.73 -26.98
N ASN A 192 23.53 16.05 -26.84
CA ASN A 192 24.86 16.65 -26.66
C ASN A 192 24.99 17.53 -25.39
N TYR A 193 24.26 17.19 -24.32
CA TYR A 193 24.38 17.85 -23.00
C TYR A 193 25.13 16.96 -22.02
N ARG A 194 25.83 17.61 -21.07
CA ARG A 194 26.48 16.95 -19.94
C ARG A 194 25.69 17.25 -18.65
N ILE A 195 25.38 16.21 -17.88
CA ILE A 195 24.72 16.38 -16.58
C ILE A 195 25.78 16.60 -15.52
N ILE A 196 25.65 17.70 -14.75
CA ILE A 196 26.51 18.04 -13.62
C ILE A 196 25.66 17.95 -12.35
N PRO A 197 26.08 17.22 -11.30
CA PRO A 197 25.37 17.20 -10.02
C PRO A 197 25.34 18.61 -9.41
N ILE A 198 24.22 19.02 -8.85
CA ILE A 198 24.09 20.23 -8.06
C ILE A 198 24.66 19.92 -6.66
N GLN A 199 25.61 20.74 -6.21
CA GLN A 199 26.14 20.67 -4.85
C GLN A 199 25.14 21.15 -3.81
#